data_3d92f1cd512eb60e324a2cd384b245a0
#
_entry.id   3d92f1cd512eb60e324a2cd384b245a0
#
_cell.length_a   1.000
_cell.length_b   1.000
_cell.length_c   1.000
_cell.angle_alpha   90.00
_cell.angle_beta   90.00
_cell.angle_gamma   90.00
#
_symmetry.space_group_name_H-M   'P 1'
#
loop_
_entity.id
_entity.type
_entity.pdbx_description
1 polymer ?
#
loop_
_entity_poly.entity_id
_entity_poly.type
_entity_poly.pdbx_seq_one_letter_code
_entity_poly.pdbx_strand_id
1 'polypeptide(L)'
;GGSRDRSWGIRPVGEKESDGIRQNVSVMEGLWNYFPIDFGDHSIIYMLQETNEGIRELEEAMRVWKDPLKENEWLGTPEYDHDRIPGTRMLNGSVITFSESEIVMKCTPLLANFVAIGTGYGIEDDWRHGMYQGPEPVVQGLHYKVEDIKGIGQYGVVDHVGRFEYDDQVGYGLYEHGFWGRFEKYGLFDRAAVFPE
;
A
#
# COMPACT_ATOMS: atom_id res chain seq x y z
N GLY A 1 -3.06 -6.35 -18.96
CA GLY A 1 -2.05 -5.52 -18.28
C GLY A 1 -1.84 -5.99 -16.85
N GLY A 2 -0.82 -5.51 -16.22
CA GLY A 2 -0.51 -5.81 -14.84
C GLY A 2 0.59 -4.88 -14.34
N SER A 3 0.72 -4.73 -13.04
CA SER A 3 1.86 -4.07 -12.42
C SER A 3 2.88 -5.10 -11.94
N ARG A 4 4.12 -4.72 -11.93
CA ARG A 4 5.21 -5.52 -11.38
C ARG A 4 6.01 -4.65 -10.45
N ASP A 5 5.94 -4.95 -9.17
CA ASP A 5 6.83 -4.35 -8.18
C ASP A 5 8.23 -4.98 -8.26
N ARG A 6 9.25 -4.14 -8.14
CA ARG A 6 10.64 -4.51 -8.00
C ARG A 6 11.28 -3.64 -6.95
N SER A 7 11.24 -4.08 -5.74
CA SER A 7 11.89 -3.40 -4.63
C SER A 7 13.24 -4.06 -4.35
N TRP A 8 14.29 -3.26 -4.32
CA TRP A 8 15.61 -3.68 -3.85
C TRP A 8 16.29 -2.54 -3.11
N GLY A 9 17.17 -2.87 -2.22
CA GLY A 9 17.91 -1.89 -1.44
C GLY A 9 18.33 -2.45 -0.09
N ILE A 10 18.98 -1.59 0.68
CA ILE A 10 19.29 -1.89 2.06
C ILE A 10 18.07 -1.50 2.89
N ARG A 11 17.46 -2.47 3.52
CA ARG A 11 16.43 -2.20 4.54
C ARG A 11 17.10 -1.99 5.88
N PRO A 12 16.56 -1.10 6.73
CA PRO A 12 17.06 -0.96 8.09
C PRO A 12 16.71 -2.23 8.87
N VAL A 13 17.63 -3.18 8.84
CA VAL A 13 17.52 -4.41 9.62
C VAL A 13 18.31 -4.19 10.91
N GLY A 14 17.73 -4.53 12.06
CA GLY A 14 18.46 -4.56 13.31
C GLY A 14 19.54 -5.65 13.29
N GLU A 15 20.55 -5.51 14.13
CA GLU A 15 21.64 -6.51 14.23
C GLU A 15 21.11 -7.94 14.35
N LYS A 16 20.02 -8.11 15.06
CA LYS A 16 19.39 -9.40 15.29
C LYS A 16 18.62 -9.96 14.10
N GLU A 17 18.26 -9.14 13.15
CA GLU A 17 17.56 -9.60 11.95
C GLU A 17 18.50 -10.29 10.98
N SER A 18 19.75 -9.85 10.90
CA SER A 18 20.78 -10.55 10.14
C SER A 18 21.02 -11.97 10.63
N ASP A 19 20.73 -12.21 11.90
CA ASP A 19 20.78 -13.53 12.55
C ASP A 19 19.43 -14.29 12.48
N GLY A 20 18.47 -13.78 11.71
CA GLY A 20 17.15 -14.38 11.58
C GLY A 20 16.20 -14.03 12.73
N ILE A 21 16.51 -13.00 13.51
CA ILE A 21 15.65 -12.52 14.58
C ILE A 21 14.73 -11.43 14.03
N ARG A 22 13.48 -11.55 14.35
CA ARG A 22 12.37 -10.71 13.91
C ARG A 22 12.59 -9.23 14.24
N GLN A 23 12.33 -8.38 13.26
CA GLN A 23 12.19 -6.94 13.47
C GLN A 23 11.09 -6.63 14.47
N ASN A 24 11.31 -5.65 15.29
CA ASN A 24 10.24 -5.16 16.14
C ASN A 24 9.25 -4.32 15.31
N VAL A 25 8.27 -4.99 14.75
CA VAL A 25 7.19 -4.37 13.95
C VAL A 25 6.28 -3.45 14.72
N SER A 26 6.54 -3.25 16.01
CA SER A 26 5.79 -2.27 16.81
C SER A 26 5.92 -0.83 16.29
N VAL A 27 6.85 -0.59 15.38
CA VAL A 27 7.05 0.71 14.72
C VAL A 27 6.30 0.87 13.41
N MET A 28 5.72 -0.20 12.86
CA MET A 28 4.91 -0.09 11.65
C MET A 28 3.47 0.28 12.01
N GLU A 29 3.25 1.54 12.30
CA GLU A 29 1.91 2.09 12.53
C GLU A 29 1.69 3.26 11.59
N GLY A 30 0.57 3.27 10.86
CA GLY A 30 0.24 4.34 9.95
C GLY A 30 -0.42 3.90 8.67
N LEU A 31 -0.23 4.69 7.63
CA LEU A 31 -0.82 4.52 6.31
C LEU A 31 0.25 4.32 5.25
N TRP A 32 -0.03 3.41 4.35
CA TRP A 32 0.68 3.22 3.09
C TRP A 32 -0.28 3.29 1.91
N ASN A 33 0.13 4.02 0.85
CA ASN A 33 -0.51 3.98 -0.46
C ASN A 33 0.54 3.80 -1.55
N TYR A 34 0.21 2.97 -2.54
CA TYR A 34 0.99 2.81 -3.74
C TYR A 34 0.08 2.58 -4.95
N PHE A 35 0.00 3.57 -5.82
CA PHE A 35 -0.88 3.55 -6.98
C PHE A 35 -0.08 3.82 -8.27
N PRO A 36 0.48 2.79 -8.91
CA PRO A 36 0.97 2.88 -10.28
C PRO A 36 -0.19 2.73 -11.26
N ILE A 37 -0.44 3.78 -12.04
CA ILE A 37 -1.65 3.93 -12.86
C ILE A 37 -1.26 4.16 -14.32
N ASP A 38 -1.89 3.47 -15.26
CA ASP A 38 -1.73 3.66 -16.70
C ASP A 38 -2.95 4.38 -17.27
N PHE A 39 -2.73 5.55 -17.87
CA PHE A 39 -3.73 6.35 -18.59
C PHE A 39 -3.62 6.23 -20.11
N GLY A 40 -2.79 5.33 -20.61
CA GLY A 40 -2.62 5.09 -22.04
C GLY A 40 -1.41 5.82 -22.63
N ASP A 41 -1.37 7.13 -22.62
CA ASP A 41 -0.23 7.93 -23.14
C ASP A 41 0.78 8.30 -22.04
N HIS A 42 0.40 8.21 -20.80
CA HIS A 42 1.24 8.42 -19.62
C HIS A 42 0.85 7.49 -18.46
N SER A 43 1.69 7.47 -17.45
CA SER A 43 1.40 6.84 -16.17
C SER A 43 1.53 7.85 -15.06
N ILE A 44 0.72 7.69 -14.01
CA ILE A 44 0.93 8.38 -12.74
C ILE A 44 1.40 7.34 -11.73
N ILE A 45 2.48 7.66 -11.02
CA ILE A 45 2.97 6.88 -9.88
C ILE A 45 2.77 7.74 -8.65
N TYR A 46 1.92 7.26 -7.77
CA TYR A 46 1.63 7.90 -6.48
C TYR A 46 2.06 6.97 -5.35
N MET A 47 2.82 7.51 -4.41
CA MET A 47 3.26 6.82 -3.20
C MET A 47 3.09 7.73 -2.00
N LEU A 48 2.63 7.17 -0.91
CA LEU A 48 2.48 7.85 0.36
C LEU A 48 2.76 6.90 1.52
N GLN A 49 3.58 7.36 2.46
CA GLN A 49 3.72 6.74 3.76
C GLN A 49 3.53 7.81 4.84
N GLU A 50 2.67 7.52 5.78
CA GLU A 50 2.34 8.42 6.89
C GLU A 50 2.32 7.64 8.18
N THR A 51 2.93 8.17 9.23
CA THR A 51 2.86 7.56 10.58
C THR A 51 1.44 7.68 11.14
N ASN A 52 1.16 6.96 12.22
CA ASN A 52 -0.13 7.06 12.91
C ASN A 52 -0.41 8.44 13.52
N GLU A 53 0.63 9.27 13.69
CA GLU A 53 0.53 10.67 14.13
C GLU A 53 0.32 11.65 12.99
N GLY A 54 0.30 11.17 11.74
CA GLY A 54 0.11 11.98 10.54
C GLY A 54 1.39 12.62 10.01
N ILE A 55 2.57 12.10 10.40
CA ILE A 55 3.84 12.57 9.86
C ILE A 55 4.10 11.88 8.53
N ARG A 56 4.31 12.67 7.49
CA ARG A 56 4.67 12.19 6.15
C ARG A 56 6.14 11.74 6.13
N GLU A 57 6.37 10.47 5.86
CA GLU A 57 7.70 9.88 5.73
C GLU A 57 8.09 9.69 4.25
N LEU A 58 7.08 9.48 3.41
CA LEU A 58 7.22 9.40 1.96
C LEU A 58 5.98 10.03 1.31
N GLU A 59 6.22 10.90 0.34
CA GLU A 59 5.17 11.46 -0.49
C GLU A 59 5.73 11.73 -1.88
N GLU A 60 5.27 10.98 -2.85
CA GLU A 60 5.71 11.09 -4.23
C GLU A 60 4.53 10.99 -5.19
N ALA A 61 4.51 11.88 -6.17
CA ALA A 61 3.57 11.81 -7.26
C ALA A 61 4.23 12.30 -8.54
N MET A 62 4.38 11.39 -9.50
CA MET A 62 5.04 11.65 -10.77
C MET A 62 4.13 11.27 -11.92
N ARG A 63 4.03 12.17 -12.93
CA ARG A 63 3.54 11.82 -14.26
C ARG A 63 4.72 11.42 -15.14
N VAL A 64 4.66 10.22 -15.67
CA VAL A 64 5.68 9.64 -16.53
C VAL A 64 5.08 9.45 -17.93
N TRP A 65 5.58 10.18 -18.91
CA TRP A 65 5.09 10.10 -20.28
C TRP A 65 5.65 8.89 -21.00
N LYS A 66 4.84 8.23 -21.83
CA LYS A 66 5.32 7.18 -22.75
C LYS A 66 6.10 7.75 -23.93
N ASP A 67 5.85 9.00 -24.29
CA ASP A 67 6.64 9.73 -25.26
C ASP A 67 7.98 10.13 -24.64
N PRO A 68 9.12 9.60 -25.10
CA PRO A 68 10.43 9.89 -24.51
C PRO A 68 10.91 11.33 -24.75
N LEU A 69 10.22 12.10 -25.58
CA LEU A 69 10.52 13.52 -25.84
C LEU A 69 9.84 14.44 -24.81
N LYS A 70 8.92 13.92 -24.02
CA LYS A 70 8.27 14.64 -22.92
C LYS A 70 9.03 14.41 -21.62
N GLU A 71 9.23 15.49 -20.88
CA GLU A 71 9.80 15.41 -19.54
C GLU A 71 8.78 14.89 -18.54
N ASN A 72 9.23 14.08 -17.59
CA ASN A 72 8.41 13.65 -16.47
C ASN A 72 8.10 14.83 -15.57
N GLU A 73 6.92 14.82 -14.97
CA GLU A 73 6.40 15.93 -14.19
C GLU A 73 6.19 15.51 -12.74
N TRP A 74 6.71 16.29 -11.83
CA TRP A 74 6.31 16.23 -10.42
C TRP A 74 4.92 16.87 -10.28
N LEU A 75 3.98 16.15 -9.67
CA LEU A 75 2.58 16.62 -9.55
C LEU A 75 2.31 17.43 -8.27
N GLY A 76 3.33 17.57 -7.43
CA GLY A 76 3.20 18.25 -6.15
C GLY A 76 2.90 17.31 -4.99
N THR A 77 2.77 17.88 -3.81
CA THR A 77 2.44 17.16 -2.58
C THR A 77 1.00 16.65 -2.63
N PRO A 78 0.78 15.34 -2.48
CA PRO A 78 -0.55 14.77 -2.54
C PRO A 78 -1.32 15.01 -1.22
N GLU A 79 -2.55 15.45 -1.34
CA GLU A 79 -3.54 15.37 -0.28
C GLU A 79 -4.52 14.25 -0.59
N TYR A 80 -5.07 13.62 0.45
CA TYR A 80 -5.98 12.50 0.26
C TYR A 80 -7.23 12.59 1.15
N ASP A 81 -8.32 12.12 0.59
CA ASP A 81 -9.54 11.79 1.31
C ASP A 81 -9.91 10.33 1.03
N HIS A 82 -9.83 9.49 2.04
CA HIS A 82 -10.08 8.07 1.95
C HIS A 82 -11.43 7.70 2.54
N ASP A 83 -12.29 7.12 1.73
CA ASP A 83 -13.51 6.45 2.18
C ASP A 83 -13.17 5.01 2.61
N ARG A 84 -13.32 4.73 3.88
CA ARG A 84 -13.00 3.43 4.48
C ARG A 84 -14.28 2.63 4.73
N ILE A 85 -14.24 1.34 4.42
CA ILE A 85 -15.32 0.43 4.80
C ILE A 85 -15.40 0.35 6.32
N PRO A 86 -16.54 0.76 6.93
CA PRO A 86 -16.69 0.77 8.38
C PRO A 86 -16.35 -0.58 9.01
N GLY A 87 -15.65 -0.55 10.15
CA GLY A 87 -15.24 -1.75 10.87
C GLY A 87 -14.09 -2.54 10.25
N THR A 88 -13.51 -2.07 9.14
CA THR A 88 -12.38 -2.71 8.47
C THR A 88 -11.22 -1.75 8.27
N ARG A 89 -10.09 -2.25 7.80
CA ARG A 89 -8.94 -1.45 7.33
C ARG A 89 -8.94 -1.27 5.81
N MET A 90 -10.00 -1.65 5.15
CA MET A 90 -10.13 -1.58 3.70
C MET A 90 -10.70 -0.24 3.25
N LEU A 91 -10.19 0.26 2.15
CA LEU A 91 -10.72 1.43 1.48
C LEU A 91 -11.82 1.04 0.49
N ASN A 92 -12.88 1.83 0.49
CA ASN A 92 -13.99 1.77 -0.48
C ASN A 92 -13.74 2.73 -1.66
N GLY A 93 -12.83 3.67 -1.50
CA GLY A 93 -12.43 4.63 -2.50
C GLY A 93 -11.55 5.72 -1.93
N SER A 94 -11.04 6.57 -2.81
CA SER A 94 -10.24 7.72 -2.41
C SER A 94 -10.39 8.86 -3.40
N VAL A 95 -10.16 10.07 -2.91
CA VAL A 95 -9.89 11.24 -3.74
C VAL A 95 -8.48 11.71 -3.39
N ILE A 96 -7.62 11.79 -4.39
CA ILE A 96 -6.25 12.32 -4.26
C ILE A 96 -6.20 13.66 -4.98
N THR A 97 -5.74 14.66 -4.29
CA THR A 97 -5.60 16.03 -4.82
C THR A 97 -4.12 16.39 -4.91
N PHE A 98 -3.69 16.80 -6.09
CA PHE A 98 -2.37 17.37 -6.34
C PHE A 98 -2.55 18.85 -6.66
N SER A 99 -2.52 19.67 -5.62
CA SER A 99 -2.90 21.11 -5.72
C SER A 99 -1.98 21.89 -6.66
N GLU A 100 -0.70 21.53 -6.73
CA GLU A 100 0.28 22.22 -7.59
C GLU A 100 0.03 21.97 -9.08
N SER A 101 -0.56 20.83 -9.41
CA SER A 101 -0.90 20.42 -10.79
C SER A 101 -2.39 20.58 -11.11
N GLU A 102 -3.18 21.07 -10.18
CA GLU A 102 -4.64 21.25 -10.29
C GLU A 102 -5.39 19.94 -10.63
N ILE A 103 -4.83 18.78 -10.25
CA ILE A 103 -5.41 17.47 -10.49
C ILE A 103 -6.19 17.02 -9.25
N VAL A 104 -7.43 16.60 -9.48
CA VAL A 104 -8.26 15.90 -8.50
C VAL A 104 -8.58 14.52 -9.07
N MET A 105 -7.95 13.49 -8.51
CA MET A 105 -8.06 12.12 -9.00
C MET A 105 -8.99 11.30 -8.10
N LYS A 106 -10.07 10.79 -8.68
CA LYS A 106 -10.95 9.82 -8.04
C LYS A 106 -10.39 8.42 -8.24
N CYS A 107 -10.27 7.68 -7.15
CA CYS A 107 -9.75 6.33 -7.11
C CYS A 107 -10.84 5.37 -6.65
N THR A 108 -11.16 4.37 -7.46
CA THR A 108 -12.21 3.39 -7.20
C THR A 108 -11.62 1.98 -7.22
N PRO A 109 -11.60 1.27 -6.08
CA PRO A 109 -11.23 -0.15 -6.07
C PRO A 109 -12.30 -0.97 -6.78
N LEU A 110 -11.89 -1.84 -7.69
CA LEU A 110 -12.80 -2.70 -8.46
C LEU A 110 -12.81 -4.13 -7.93
N LEU A 111 -11.63 -4.68 -7.67
CA LEU A 111 -11.46 -6.06 -7.26
C LEU A 111 -10.21 -6.17 -6.39
N ALA A 112 -10.38 -6.70 -5.18
CA ALA A 112 -9.24 -7.11 -4.37
C ALA A 112 -8.65 -8.40 -4.95
N ASN A 113 -7.42 -8.36 -5.38
CA ASN A 113 -6.71 -9.49 -5.97
C ASN A 113 -5.59 -10.03 -5.08
N PHE A 114 -5.24 -9.28 -4.05
CA PHE A 114 -4.30 -9.70 -3.02
C PHE A 114 -4.67 -9.07 -1.68
N VAL A 115 -4.53 -9.85 -0.62
CA VAL A 115 -4.69 -9.38 0.76
C VAL A 115 -3.59 -10.01 1.59
N ALA A 116 -2.79 -9.20 2.25
CA ALA A 116 -1.82 -9.71 3.22
C ALA A 116 -2.54 -10.10 4.51
N ILE A 117 -2.61 -11.39 4.76
CA ILE A 117 -3.29 -11.99 5.92
C ILE A 117 -2.31 -12.42 7.01
N GLY A 118 -1.29 -11.62 7.25
CA GLY A 118 -0.33 -11.86 8.32
C GLY A 118 1.01 -12.39 7.88
N THR A 119 1.21 -12.70 6.62
CA THR A 119 2.48 -13.19 6.13
C THR A 119 3.44 -12.05 5.83
N GLY A 120 4.59 -12.02 6.48
CA GLY A 120 5.70 -11.17 6.08
C GLY A 120 5.72 -9.74 6.64
N TYR A 121 4.80 -9.38 7.52
CA TYR A 121 4.76 -8.04 8.14
C TYR A 121 4.79 -8.10 9.68
N GLY A 122 5.40 -9.16 10.22
CA GLY A 122 5.64 -9.30 11.65
C GLY A 122 4.41 -9.64 12.49
N ILE A 123 3.35 -10.09 11.87
CA ILE A 123 2.16 -10.57 12.55
C ILE A 123 2.36 -12.02 13.00
N GLU A 124 3.23 -12.74 12.32
CA GLU A 124 3.58 -14.13 12.63
C GLU A 124 4.83 -14.22 13.52
N ASP A 125 4.85 -15.18 14.41
CA ASP A 125 5.96 -15.38 15.35
C ASP A 125 7.28 -15.78 14.65
N ASP A 126 7.21 -16.43 13.51
CA ASP A 126 8.37 -16.86 12.71
C ASP A 126 8.48 -16.08 11.38
N TRP A 127 8.26 -14.79 11.42
CA TRP A 127 8.38 -13.95 10.23
C TRP A 127 9.85 -13.78 9.81
N ARG A 128 10.14 -14.16 8.56
CA ARG A 128 11.48 -14.07 7.95
C ARG A 128 11.48 -13.38 6.59
N HIS A 129 10.36 -12.84 6.21
CA HIS A 129 10.21 -12.21 4.92
C HIS A 129 11.16 -11.01 4.78
N GLY A 130 11.97 -11.02 3.71
CA GLY A 130 13.00 -10.01 3.48
C GLY A 130 14.26 -10.15 4.31
N MET A 131 14.36 -11.11 5.20
CA MET A 131 15.59 -11.43 5.92
C MET A 131 16.51 -12.32 5.11
N TYR A 132 17.81 -12.16 5.30
CA TYR A 132 18.78 -13.07 4.70
C TYR A 132 18.68 -14.45 5.35
N GLN A 133 18.47 -15.47 4.54
CA GLN A 133 18.27 -16.87 4.99
C GLN A 133 19.33 -17.83 4.42
N GLY A 134 20.45 -17.30 3.96
CA GLY A 134 21.54 -18.07 3.36
C GLY A 134 21.67 -17.83 1.86
N PRO A 135 22.66 -18.47 1.19
CA PRO A 135 22.93 -18.26 -0.23
C PRO A 135 21.89 -18.93 -1.15
N GLU A 136 21.18 -19.91 -0.66
CA GLU A 136 20.16 -20.60 -1.42
C GLU A 136 18.80 -19.91 -1.26
N PRO A 137 18.07 -19.66 -2.36
CA PRO A 137 16.76 -19.02 -2.28
C PRO A 137 15.76 -19.92 -1.55
N VAL A 138 15.12 -19.37 -0.54
CA VAL A 138 14.03 -20.04 0.16
C VAL A 138 12.71 -19.54 -0.41
N VAL A 139 11.93 -20.46 -0.99
CA VAL A 139 10.58 -20.16 -1.46
C VAL A 139 9.60 -20.93 -0.57
N GLN A 140 8.78 -20.17 0.14
CA GLN A 140 7.71 -20.73 0.96
C GLN A 140 6.36 -20.29 0.38
N GLY A 141 5.42 -21.21 0.34
CA GLY A 141 4.04 -20.95 -0.07
C GLY A 141 3.07 -21.37 1.01
N LEU A 142 2.11 -20.54 1.29
CA LEU A 142 0.99 -20.86 2.17
C LEU A 142 -0.28 -20.91 1.32
N HIS A 143 -1.12 -21.87 1.59
CA HIS A 143 -2.38 -22.06 0.90
C HIS A 143 -3.52 -21.98 1.91
N TYR A 144 -4.41 -21.03 1.72
CA TYR A 144 -5.58 -20.84 2.58
C TYR A 144 -6.85 -21.07 1.78
N LYS A 145 -7.83 -21.69 2.40
CA LYS A 145 -9.19 -21.62 1.86
C LYS A 145 -9.82 -20.30 2.25
N VAL A 146 -10.51 -19.67 1.32
CA VAL A 146 -11.15 -18.35 1.56
C VAL A 146 -12.11 -18.41 2.75
N GLU A 147 -12.83 -19.52 2.93
CA GLU A 147 -13.74 -19.75 4.05
C GLU A 147 -13.08 -19.82 5.43
N ASP A 148 -11.77 -20.14 5.47
CA ASP A 148 -10.98 -20.22 6.69
C ASP A 148 -10.33 -18.87 7.05
N ILE A 149 -10.32 -17.91 6.12
CA ILE A 149 -9.74 -16.58 6.34
C ILE A 149 -10.71 -15.73 7.14
N LYS A 150 -10.46 -15.64 8.43
CA LYS A 150 -11.17 -14.72 9.30
C LYS A 150 -10.43 -13.41 9.31
N GLY A 151 -11.15 -12.33 9.09
CA GLY A 151 -10.57 -11.05 9.35
C GLY A 151 -9.71 -10.47 8.24
N ILE A 152 -10.07 -10.68 6.98
CA ILE A 152 -9.37 -10.12 5.81
C ILE A 152 -9.08 -8.60 5.96
N GLY A 153 -9.93 -7.84 6.59
CA GLY A 153 -9.69 -6.40 6.82
C GLY A 153 -8.86 -6.08 8.07
N GLN A 154 -8.35 -7.08 8.82
CA GLN A 154 -7.55 -6.83 10.02
C GLN A 154 -6.11 -6.46 9.69
N TYR A 155 -5.58 -7.03 8.63
CA TYR A 155 -4.18 -6.98 8.31
C TYR A 155 -3.96 -6.16 7.05
N GLY A 156 -3.25 -5.28 7.17
CA GLY A 156 -2.73 -4.15 6.65
C GLY A 156 -2.66 -3.91 5.18
N VAL A 157 -2.28 -4.78 4.32
CA VAL A 157 -2.07 -4.46 2.90
C VAL A 157 -3.10 -5.16 2.03
N VAL A 158 -3.75 -4.39 1.20
CA VAL A 158 -4.70 -4.89 0.21
C VAL A 158 -4.37 -4.30 -1.15
N ASP A 159 -4.21 -5.17 -2.14
CA ASP A 159 -4.06 -4.79 -3.54
C ASP A 159 -5.39 -4.95 -4.26
N HIS A 160 -5.84 -3.87 -4.84
CA HIS A 160 -6.99 -3.89 -5.72
C HIS A 160 -6.57 -3.62 -7.17
N VAL A 161 -7.31 -4.14 -8.10
CA VAL A 161 -7.39 -3.49 -9.41
C VAL A 161 -8.17 -2.21 -9.22
N GLY A 162 -7.58 -1.08 -9.54
CA GLY A 162 -8.17 0.24 -9.39
C GLY A 162 -8.56 0.86 -10.73
N ARG A 163 -9.64 1.65 -10.68
CA ARG A 163 -10.02 2.59 -11.73
C ARG A 163 -9.81 3.99 -11.22
N PHE A 164 -9.12 4.80 -12.00
CA PHE A 164 -8.69 6.15 -11.64
C PHE A 164 -9.21 7.14 -12.68
N GLU A 165 -9.70 8.26 -12.20
CA GLU A 165 -10.33 9.27 -13.05
C GLU A 165 -9.88 10.66 -12.63
N TYR A 166 -9.41 11.45 -13.59
CA TYR A 166 -9.24 12.90 -13.43
C TYR A 166 -9.47 13.58 -14.77
N ASP A 167 -10.03 14.77 -14.74
CA ASP A 167 -10.54 15.44 -15.92
C ASP A 167 -11.45 14.48 -16.74
N ASP A 168 -11.23 14.37 -18.03
CA ASP A 168 -11.95 13.43 -18.91
C ASP A 168 -11.16 12.13 -19.15
N GLN A 169 -10.16 11.83 -18.33
CA GLN A 169 -9.29 10.67 -18.49
C GLN A 169 -9.65 9.55 -17.52
N VAL A 170 -9.49 8.33 -18.01
CA VAL A 170 -9.68 7.11 -17.22
C VAL A 170 -8.44 6.25 -17.32
N GLY A 171 -7.85 5.91 -16.19
CA GLY A 171 -6.73 5.00 -16.08
C GLY A 171 -7.05 3.79 -15.23
N TYR A 172 -6.20 2.78 -15.34
CA TYR A 172 -6.28 1.56 -14.54
C TYR A 172 -4.91 1.22 -13.99
N GLY A 173 -4.90 0.63 -12.81
CA GLY A 173 -3.66 0.27 -12.16
C GLY A 173 -3.84 -0.50 -10.87
N LEU A 174 -2.78 -0.55 -10.10
CA LEU A 174 -2.83 -1.07 -8.75
C LEU A 174 -3.35 0.03 -7.82
N TYR A 175 -4.25 -0.36 -6.95
CA TYR A 175 -4.72 0.44 -5.83
C TYR A 175 -4.33 -0.31 -4.56
N GLU A 176 -3.08 -0.12 -4.15
CA GLU A 176 -2.52 -0.73 -2.96
C GLU A 176 -2.63 0.21 -1.78
N HIS A 177 -3.20 -0.27 -0.70
CA HIS A 177 -3.26 0.48 0.54
C HIS A 177 -2.98 -0.41 1.74
N GLY A 178 -2.48 0.20 2.80
CA GLY A 178 -2.29 -0.46 4.07
C GLY A 178 -2.51 0.48 5.23
N PHE A 179 -3.15 -0.03 6.27
CA PHE A 179 -3.24 0.60 7.57
C PHE A 179 -2.66 -0.35 8.61
N TRP A 180 -1.64 0.10 9.32
CA TRP A 180 -1.01 -0.69 10.39
C TRP A 180 -1.19 -0.02 11.73
N GLY A 181 -1.44 -0.82 12.75
CA GLY A 181 -1.53 -0.36 14.12
C GLY A 181 -2.66 0.62 14.35
N ARG A 182 -2.41 1.59 15.20
CA ARG A 182 -3.35 2.67 15.51
C ARG A 182 -3.31 3.72 14.40
N PHE A 183 -4.47 4.25 14.05
CA PHE A 183 -4.60 5.40 13.18
C PHE A 183 -5.87 6.16 13.54
N GLU A 184 -5.75 7.10 14.46
CA GLU A 184 -6.89 7.76 15.12
C GLU A 184 -7.77 8.55 14.16
N LYS A 185 -7.18 9.12 13.09
CA LYS A 185 -7.92 9.82 12.03
C LYS A 185 -9.08 9.00 11.47
N TYR A 186 -8.94 7.68 11.44
CA TYR A 186 -9.96 6.75 10.94
C TYR A 186 -10.63 5.94 12.04
N GLY A 187 -10.46 6.31 13.30
CA GLY A 187 -11.05 5.58 14.43
C GLY A 187 -10.43 4.21 14.65
N LEU A 188 -9.19 3.99 14.22
CA LEU A 188 -8.45 2.76 14.44
C LEU A 188 -7.62 2.90 15.72
N PHE A 189 -8.19 2.58 16.86
CA PHE A 189 -7.55 2.79 18.17
C PHE A 189 -6.73 1.59 18.63
N ASP A 190 -7.00 0.41 18.09
CA ASP A 190 -6.30 -0.83 18.39
C ASP A 190 -5.44 -1.29 17.22
N ARG A 191 -4.41 -2.09 17.51
CA ARG A 191 -3.58 -2.72 16.48
C ARG A 191 -4.34 -3.70 15.60
N ALA A 192 -5.34 -4.36 16.18
CA ALA A 192 -6.26 -5.21 15.45
C ALA A 192 -7.45 -4.40 14.95
N ALA A 193 -7.86 -4.61 13.71
CA ALA A 193 -9.12 -4.09 13.24
C ALA A 193 -10.27 -4.84 13.94
N VAL A 194 -11.28 -4.11 14.30
CA VAL A 194 -12.54 -4.70 14.76
C VAL A 194 -13.40 -4.88 13.51
N PHE A 195 -13.85 -6.11 13.26
CA PHE A 195 -14.88 -6.36 12.27
C PHE A 195 -16.24 -6.08 12.87
N PRO A 196 -17.15 -5.49 12.11
CA PRO A 196 -18.54 -5.57 12.49
C PRO A 196 -18.95 -7.06 12.47
N GLU A 197 -19.59 -7.51 13.54
CA GLU A 197 -20.24 -8.83 13.60
C GLU A 197 -21.36 -8.94 12.55
#